data_46a02832e9b85f68e91a6ec7c28510f5
#
_entry.id   46a02832e9b85f68e91a6ec7c28510f5
#
_cell.length_a   1.000
_cell.length_b   1.000
_cell.length_c   1.000
_cell.angle_alpha   90.00
_cell.angle_beta   90.00
_cell.angle_gamma   90.00
#
_symmetry.space_group_name_H-M   'P 1'
#
loop_
_entity.id
_entity.type
_entity.pdbx_description
1 polymer ?
#
loop_
_entity_poly.entity_id
_entity_poly.type
_entity_poly.pdbx_seq_one_letter_code
_entity_poly.pdbx_strand_id
1 'polypeptide(L)'
;MPDAPGLELIRGEIDRDCPGAVLATSFDRAQAALVVDPERVLEVLGWLAEQPGQRYDFLSSLHAADYLPAEPRFGVHYELINRDRVERIRIKAMLADRGEELPEIDSCVELFPTANAQEREVFDFFGIVFRGHPNLTRILMPDDYVGWPQRRDFPVGGEPVTFTYSEGRYD
;
A
#
# COMPACT_ATOMS: atom_id res chain seq x y z
N MET A 1 -10.43 14.54 -7.89
CA MET A 1 -10.64 13.10 -8.10
C MET A 1 -11.51 12.90 -9.32
N PRO A 2 -11.24 11.92 -10.17
CA PRO A 2 -12.18 11.55 -11.19
C PRO A 2 -13.53 11.18 -10.54
N ASP A 3 -14.62 11.54 -11.19
CA ASP A 3 -15.94 11.04 -10.82
C ASP A 3 -16.10 9.56 -11.25
N ALA A 4 -17.24 8.94 -10.94
CA ALA A 4 -17.44 7.54 -11.27
C ALA A 4 -17.34 7.27 -12.79
N PRO A 5 -17.96 8.08 -13.70
CA PRO A 5 -17.75 7.94 -15.14
C PRO A 5 -16.29 8.12 -15.57
N GLY A 6 -15.59 9.11 -15.02
CA GLY A 6 -14.18 9.36 -15.32
C GLY A 6 -13.27 8.20 -14.88
N LEU A 7 -13.59 7.56 -13.76
CA LEU A 7 -12.86 6.37 -13.30
C LEU A 7 -13.02 5.18 -14.26
N GLU A 8 -14.24 4.96 -14.79
CA GLU A 8 -14.50 3.91 -15.78
C GLU A 8 -13.81 4.19 -17.12
N LEU A 9 -13.70 5.46 -17.51
CA LEU A 9 -12.92 5.83 -18.70
C LEU A 9 -11.43 5.52 -18.51
N ILE A 10 -10.84 5.89 -17.38
CA ILE A 10 -9.46 5.58 -17.05
C ILE A 10 -9.24 4.06 -17.05
N ARG A 11 -10.14 3.30 -16.43
CA ARG A 11 -10.11 1.83 -16.49
C ARG A 11 -10.09 1.32 -17.91
N GLY A 12 -11.02 1.81 -18.76
CA GLY A 12 -11.10 1.39 -20.16
C GLY A 12 -9.85 1.74 -20.98
N GLU A 13 -9.15 2.81 -20.63
CA GLU A 13 -7.86 3.16 -21.23
C GLU A 13 -6.76 2.20 -20.78
N ILE A 14 -6.68 1.89 -19.48
CA ILE A 14 -5.73 0.91 -18.95
C ILE A 14 -5.99 -0.47 -19.56
N ASP A 15 -7.22 -0.92 -19.61
CA ASP A 15 -7.58 -2.25 -20.14
C ASP A 15 -7.19 -2.44 -21.62
N ARG A 16 -7.05 -1.36 -22.40
CA ARG A 16 -6.56 -1.43 -23.80
C ARG A 16 -5.05 -1.71 -23.87
N ASP A 17 -4.29 -1.09 -22.96
CA ASP A 17 -2.81 -1.17 -22.97
C ASP A 17 -2.29 -2.28 -22.05
N CYS A 18 -3.00 -2.52 -20.94
CA CYS A 18 -2.67 -3.50 -19.91
C CYS A 18 -3.89 -4.40 -19.61
N PRO A 19 -4.34 -5.27 -20.54
CA PRO A 19 -5.57 -6.04 -20.41
C PRO A 19 -5.60 -6.91 -19.15
N GLY A 20 -6.64 -6.76 -18.32
CA GLY A 20 -6.85 -7.55 -17.10
C GLY A 20 -6.01 -7.13 -15.90
N ALA A 21 -5.23 -6.04 -15.98
CA ALA A 21 -4.49 -5.51 -14.84
C ALA A 21 -5.42 -4.84 -13.82
N VAL A 22 -6.55 -4.27 -14.26
CA VAL A 22 -7.57 -3.68 -13.39
C VAL A 22 -8.70 -4.68 -13.18
N LEU A 23 -8.86 -5.14 -11.95
CA LEU A 23 -9.86 -6.13 -11.55
C LEU A 23 -11.24 -5.52 -11.32
N ALA A 24 -11.28 -4.34 -10.71
CA ALA A 24 -12.52 -3.64 -10.39
C ALA A 24 -12.29 -2.12 -10.23
N THR A 25 -13.39 -1.37 -10.29
CA THR A 25 -13.46 0.02 -9.88
C THR A 25 -14.29 0.15 -8.62
N SER A 26 -13.97 1.12 -7.79
CA SER A 26 -14.75 1.47 -6.61
C SER A 26 -14.87 3.00 -6.53
N PHE A 27 -16.08 3.45 -6.30
CA PHE A 27 -16.36 4.86 -6.05
C PHE A 27 -17.27 4.97 -4.84
N ASP A 28 -16.69 5.28 -3.69
CA ASP A 28 -17.40 5.44 -2.44
C ASP A 28 -16.99 6.74 -1.75
N ARG A 29 -17.97 7.47 -1.19
CA ARG A 29 -17.75 8.74 -0.46
C ARG A 29 -16.86 9.73 -1.21
N ALA A 30 -17.11 9.87 -2.52
CA ALA A 30 -16.31 10.68 -3.43
C ALA A 30 -14.82 10.26 -3.54
N GLN A 31 -14.49 9.01 -3.27
CA GLN A 31 -13.16 8.44 -3.45
C GLN A 31 -13.16 7.45 -4.62
N ALA A 32 -12.40 7.79 -5.65
CA ALA A 32 -12.19 6.93 -6.80
C ALA A 32 -11.03 5.96 -6.51
N ALA A 33 -11.24 4.66 -6.72
CA ALA A 33 -10.22 3.65 -6.56
C ALA A 33 -10.27 2.60 -7.67
N LEU A 34 -9.09 2.24 -8.19
CA LEU A 34 -8.89 1.07 -9.05
C LEU A 34 -8.38 -0.08 -8.19
N VAL A 35 -9.05 -1.21 -8.21
CA VAL A 35 -8.57 -2.46 -7.65
C VAL A 35 -7.79 -3.19 -8.72
N VAL A 36 -6.51 -3.47 -8.46
CA VAL A 36 -5.60 -4.03 -9.46
C VAL A 36 -5.07 -5.39 -9.04
N ASP A 37 -4.64 -6.17 -10.03
CA ASP A 37 -3.89 -7.39 -9.79
C ASP A 37 -2.55 -7.05 -9.09
N PRO A 38 -2.27 -7.59 -7.90
CA PRO A 38 -1.03 -7.33 -7.17
C PRO A 38 0.24 -7.63 -7.98
N GLU A 39 0.22 -8.67 -8.81
CA GLU A 39 1.38 -9.05 -9.63
C GLU A 39 1.61 -8.10 -10.83
N ARG A 40 0.65 -7.21 -11.10
CA ARG A 40 0.71 -6.24 -12.19
C ARG A 40 0.62 -4.79 -11.71
N VAL A 41 0.81 -4.57 -10.42
CA VAL A 41 0.66 -3.23 -9.82
C VAL A 41 1.61 -2.21 -10.45
N LEU A 42 2.87 -2.58 -10.70
CA LEU A 42 3.86 -1.69 -11.32
C LEU A 42 3.48 -1.26 -12.74
N GLU A 43 2.87 -2.16 -13.50
CA GLU A 43 2.39 -1.87 -14.85
C GLU A 43 1.32 -0.77 -14.84
N VAL A 44 0.36 -0.88 -13.92
CA VAL A 44 -0.71 0.12 -13.77
C VAL A 44 -0.17 1.45 -13.23
N LEU A 45 0.72 1.40 -12.22
CA LEU A 45 1.34 2.60 -11.65
C LEU A 45 2.19 3.35 -12.69
N GLY A 46 3.01 2.63 -13.46
CA GLY A 46 3.82 3.20 -14.55
C GLY A 46 2.94 3.81 -15.64
N TRP A 47 1.89 3.08 -16.07
CA TRP A 47 0.94 3.59 -17.06
C TRP A 47 0.29 4.91 -16.60
N LEU A 48 -0.20 4.97 -15.35
CA LEU A 48 -0.82 6.18 -14.80
C LEU A 48 0.15 7.36 -14.71
N ALA A 49 1.41 7.10 -14.40
CA ALA A 49 2.44 8.13 -14.29
C ALA A 49 2.86 8.69 -15.66
N GLU A 50 3.01 7.83 -16.68
CA GLU A 50 3.62 8.16 -17.96
C GLU A 50 2.61 8.54 -19.04
N GLN A 51 1.36 8.05 -18.96
CA GLN A 51 0.34 8.29 -19.99
C GLN A 51 0.05 9.79 -20.13
N PRO A 52 0.22 10.39 -21.33
CA PRO A 52 0.14 11.84 -21.51
C PRO A 52 -1.17 12.48 -21.06
N GLY A 53 -2.29 11.76 -21.15
CA GLY A 53 -3.60 12.23 -20.72
C GLY A 53 -3.86 12.10 -19.22
N GLN A 54 -3.06 11.28 -18.50
CA GLN A 54 -3.30 10.95 -17.10
C GLN A 54 -2.29 11.61 -16.16
N ARG A 55 -1.00 11.38 -16.32
CA ARG A 55 0.10 12.02 -15.58
C ARG A 55 -0.12 12.07 -14.06
N TYR A 56 -0.50 10.95 -13.46
CA TYR A 56 -0.51 10.78 -12.02
C TYR A 56 0.92 10.46 -11.53
N ASP A 57 1.81 11.43 -11.68
CA ASP A 57 3.27 11.31 -11.54
C ASP A 57 3.80 11.56 -10.11
N PHE A 58 2.91 11.68 -9.14
CA PHE A 58 3.30 11.91 -7.75
C PHE A 58 2.59 10.94 -6.80
N LEU A 59 3.36 10.10 -6.13
CA LEU A 59 2.88 9.28 -5.03
C LEU A 59 2.87 10.09 -3.74
N SER A 60 1.67 10.48 -3.30
CA SER A 60 1.49 11.27 -2.08
C SER A 60 1.45 10.42 -0.82
N SER A 61 0.97 9.19 -0.92
CA SER A 61 0.91 8.25 0.19
C SER A 61 0.89 6.81 -0.31
N LEU A 62 1.63 5.94 0.36
CA LEU A 62 1.53 4.50 0.29
C LEU A 62 1.27 4.00 1.71
N HIS A 63 0.21 3.23 1.90
CA HIS A 63 -0.16 2.67 3.20
C HIS A 63 -0.85 1.32 3.04
N ALA A 64 -0.96 0.58 4.13
CA ALA A 64 -1.68 -0.68 4.14
C ALA A 64 -2.87 -0.68 5.09
N ALA A 65 -3.74 -1.66 4.93
CA ALA A 65 -4.82 -1.95 5.84
C ALA A 65 -5.02 -3.46 5.96
N ASP A 66 -5.30 -3.91 7.18
CA ASP A 66 -5.71 -5.30 7.46
C ASP A 66 -7.23 -5.38 7.50
N TYR A 67 -7.82 -6.16 6.62
CA TYR A 67 -9.26 -6.34 6.46
C TYR A 67 -9.81 -7.58 7.17
N LEU A 68 -8.99 -8.27 8.02
CA LEU A 68 -9.47 -9.44 8.77
C LEU A 68 -10.88 -9.19 9.35
N PRO A 69 -11.85 -10.08 9.21
CA PRO A 69 -11.76 -11.46 8.68
C PRO A 69 -12.03 -11.60 7.17
N ALA A 70 -12.02 -10.50 6.40
CA ALA A 70 -12.24 -10.56 4.95
C ALA A 70 -11.01 -11.12 4.21
N GLU A 71 -11.27 -11.83 3.12
CA GLU A 71 -10.24 -12.27 2.16
C GLU A 71 -10.53 -11.70 0.76
N PRO A 72 -9.51 -11.20 0.07
CA PRO A 72 -8.09 -11.09 0.49
C PRO A 72 -7.90 -10.14 1.68
N ARG A 73 -6.97 -10.52 2.60
CA ARG A 73 -6.84 -9.89 3.92
C ARG A 73 -6.17 -8.52 3.90
N PHE A 74 -5.03 -8.40 3.20
CA PHE A 74 -4.23 -7.18 3.24
C PHE A 74 -4.46 -6.32 2.02
N GLY A 75 -4.67 -5.03 2.21
CA GLY A 75 -4.73 -4.06 1.12
C GLY A 75 -3.56 -3.11 1.14
N VAL A 76 -2.83 -3.01 0.03
CA VAL A 76 -1.83 -1.95 -0.20
C VAL A 76 -2.48 -0.86 -1.04
N HIS A 77 -2.43 0.36 -0.56
CA HIS A 77 -3.06 1.52 -1.18
C HIS A 77 -2.00 2.52 -1.62
N TYR A 78 -2.09 2.95 -2.87
CA TYR A 78 -1.24 3.97 -3.48
C TYR A 78 -2.11 5.19 -3.80
N GLU A 79 -1.83 6.33 -3.19
CA GLU A 79 -2.52 7.59 -3.46
C GLU A 79 -1.70 8.40 -4.46
N LEU A 80 -2.10 8.37 -5.71
CA LEU A 80 -1.44 9.12 -6.76
C LEU A 80 -2.12 10.47 -7.01
N ILE A 81 -1.33 11.47 -7.35
CA ILE A 81 -1.79 12.82 -7.67
C ILE A 81 -1.32 13.23 -9.06
N ASN A 82 -2.27 13.72 -9.85
CA ASN A 82 -1.98 14.57 -11.00
C ASN A 82 -1.89 16.02 -10.50
N ARG A 83 -0.70 16.61 -10.55
CA ARG A 83 -0.44 17.96 -10.02
C ARG A 83 -0.99 19.07 -10.90
N ASP A 84 -1.11 18.84 -12.21
CA ASP A 84 -1.62 19.82 -13.15
C ASP A 84 -3.15 20.01 -13.00
N ARG A 85 -3.89 18.90 -12.81
CA ARG A 85 -5.34 18.91 -12.60
C ARG A 85 -5.75 18.96 -11.13
N VAL A 86 -4.80 18.84 -10.20
CA VAL A 86 -5.06 18.74 -8.76
C VAL A 86 -6.03 17.57 -8.46
N GLU A 87 -5.84 16.48 -9.17
CA GLU A 87 -6.66 15.27 -9.04
C GLU A 87 -5.91 14.16 -8.31
N ARG A 88 -6.66 13.37 -7.54
CA ARG A 88 -6.15 12.19 -6.84
C ARG A 88 -6.86 10.94 -7.35
N ILE A 89 -6.13 9.85 -7.47
CA ILE A 89 -6.67 8.51 -7.70
C ILE A 89 -6.02 7.54 -6.71
N ARG A 90 -6.81 6.58 -6.22
CA ARG A 90 -6.30 5.50 -5.37
C ARG A 90 -6.15 4.23 -6.21
N ILE A 91 -5.01 3.59 -6.08
CA ILE A 91 -4.77 2.23 -6.56
C ILE A 91 -4.76 1.32 -5.35
N LYS A 92 -5.49 0.21 -5.42
CA LYS A 92 -5.63 -0.76 -4.34
C LYS A 92 -5.23 -2.14 -4.84
N ALA A 93 -4.18 -2.70 -4.27
CA ALA A 93 -3.78 -4.09 -4.48
C ALA A 93 -4.15 -4.91 -3.24
N MET A 94 -4.85 -6.03 -3.46
CA MET A 94 -5.31 -6.89 -2.38
C MET A 94 -4.48 -8.15 -2.32
N LEU A 95 -3.88 -8.44 -1.16
CA LEU A 95 -3.02 -9.60 -0.91
C LEU A 95 -3.72 -10.59 0.01
N ALA A 96 -3.62 -11.87 -0.33
CA ALA A 96 -4.13 -12.95 0.52
C ALA A 96 -3.25 -13.13 1.76
N ASP A 97 -3.85 -13.63 2.83
CA ASP A 97 -3.09 -14.16 3.96
C ASP A 97 -2.47 -15.51 3.56
N ARG A 98 -1.17 -15.64 3.72
CA ARG A 98 -0.41 -16.86 3.40
C ARG A 98 -0.03 -17.67 4.64
N GLY A 99 -0.64 -17.36 5.80
CA GLY A 99 -0.35 -18.02 7.06
C GLY A 99 1.04 -17.66 7.58
N GLU A 100 1.99 -18.60 7.55
CA GLU A 100 3.35 -18.37 8.04
C GLU A 100 4.23 -17.57 7.06
N GLU A 101 3.88 -17.57 5.78
CA GLU A 101 4.58 -16.78 4.76
C GLU A 101 4.09 -15.33 4.78
N LEU A 102 5.01 -14.39 4.69
CA LEU A 102 4.66 -12.97 4.58
C LEU A 102 4.05 -12.68 3.20
N PRO A 103 3.00 -11.84 3.14
CA PRO A 103 2.48 -11.39 1.86
C PRO A 103 3.49 -10.50 1.14
N GLU A 104 3.53 -10.60 -0.18
CA GLU A 104 4.52 -9.92 -1.01
C GLU A 104 3.87 -9.12 -2.13
N ILE A 105 4.51 -8.02 -2.51
CA ILE A 105 4.17 -7.19 -3.66
C ILE A 105 5.45 -6.53 -4.20
N ASP A 106 5.47 -6.13 -5.47
CA ASP A 106 6.63 -5.45 -6.03
C ASP A 106 6.78 -4.01 -5.52
N SER A 107 8.03 -3.63 -5.21
CA SER A 107 8.39 -2.27 -4.81
C SER A 107 8.23 -1.28 -5.96
N CYS A 108 7.62 -0.14 -5.70
CA CYS A 108 7.49 0.94 -6.67
C CYS A 108 8.53 2.07 -6.50
N VAL A 109 9.60 1.86 -5.74
CA VAL A 109 10.62 2.88 -5.44
C VAL A 109 11.30 3.42 -6.72
N GLU A 110 11.48 2.59 -7.76
CA GLU A 110 12.04 3.04 -9.03
C GLU A 110 11.12 4.02 -9.77
N LEU A 111 9.80 3.83 -9.66
CA LEU A 111 8.82 4.73 -10.25
C LEU A 111 8.61 5.99 -9.38
N PHE A 112 8.55 5.77 -8.07
CA PHE A 112 8.27 6.82 -7.09
C PHE A 112 9.27 6.76 -5.94
N PRO A 113 10.37 7.53 -5.96
CA PRO A 113 11.37 7.53 -4.90
C PRO A 113 10.80 7.84 -3.50
N THR A 114 9.66 8.53 -3.41
CA THR A 114 8.95 8.80 -2.16
C THR A 114 8.40 7.55 -1.50
N ALA A 115 8.24 6.44 -2.24
CA ALA A 115 7.78 5.16 -1.72
C ALA A 115 8.78 4.52 -0.73
N ASN A 116 10.07 4.82 -0.83
CA ASN A 116 11.11 4.14 -0.06
C ASN A 116 10.80 4.07 1.45
N ALA A 117 10.54 5.20 2.10
CA ALA A 117 10.22 5.22 3.52
C ALA A 117 8.83 4.64 3.82
N GLN A 118 7.87 4.83 2.92
CA GLN A 118 6.49 4.39 3.10
C GLN A 118 6.36 2.87 2.96
N GLU A 119 7.08 2.24 2.04
CA GLU A 119 7.15 0.78 1.91
C GLU A 119 7.80 0.15 3.14
N ARG A 120 8.85 0.76 3.69
CA ARG A 120 9.46 0.33 4.95
C ARG A 120 8.48 0.45 6.13
N GLU A 121 7.67 1.51 6.20
CA GLU A 121 6.63 1.66 7.22
C GLU A 121 5.58 0.56 7.11
N VAL A 122 5.11 0.26 5.90
CA VAL A 122 4.15 -0.83 5.67
C VAL A 122 4.76 -2.18 6.03
N PHE A 123 6.01 -2.45 5.65
CA PHE A 123 6.73 -3.64 6.08
C PHE A 123 6.81 -3.71 7.60
N ASP A 124 7.20 -2.61 8.25
CA ASP A 124 7.42 -2.54 9.70
C ASP A 124 6.16 -2.87 10.51
N PHE A 125 5.00 -2.41 10.05
CA PHE A 125 3.75 -2.56 10.79
C PHE A 125 2.90 -3.76 10.37
N PHE A 126 2.95 -4.19 9.12
CA PHE A 126 2.10 -5.25 8.59
C PHE A 126 2.86 -6.50 8.15
N GLY A 127 4.19 -6.41 7.97
CA GLY A 127 5.00 -7.51 7.43
C GLY A 127 4.73 -7.80 5.96
N ILE A 128 4.34 -6.79 5.19
CA ILE A 128 4.21 -6.93 3.74
C ILE A 128 5.59 -6.70 3.12
N VAL A 129 6.09 -7.70 2.39
CA VAL A 129 7.40 -7.66 1.75
C VAL A 129 7.30 -6.95 0.41
N PHE A 130 8.13 -5.93 0.19
CA PHE A 130 8.24 -5.24 -1.09
C PHE A 130 9.43 -5.79 -1.88
N ARG A 131 9.14 -6.64 -2.88
CA ARG A 131 10.17 -7.27 -3.72
C ARG A 131 10.93 -6.21 -4.51
N GLY A 132 12.25 -6.26 -4.47
CA GLY A 132 13.10 -5.27 -5.17
C GLY A 132 13.31 -3.95 -4.43
N HIS A 133 12.79 -3.79 -3.21
CA HIS A 133 13.10 -2.63 -2.39
C HIS A 133 14.59 -2.58 -2.05
N PRO A 134 15.28 -1.43 -2.21
CA PRO A 134 16.74 -1.35 -2.05
C PRO A 134 17.25 -1.60 -0.62
N ASN A 135 16.41 -1.36 0.39
CA ASN A 135 16.78 -1.55 1.80
C ASN A 135 15.52 -1.72 2.66
N LEU A 136 14.89 -2.90 2.61
CA LEU A 136 13.66 -3.19 3.35
C LEU A 136 13.98 -3.56 4.80
N THR A 137 14.15 -2.56 5.65
CA THR A 137 14.39 -2.70 7.10
C THR A 137 13.34 -1.93 7.88
N ARG A 138 13.15 -2.26 9.16
CA ARG A 138 12.26 -1.49 10.05
C ARG A 138 12.63 -0.01 10.07
N ILE A 139 11.67 0.87 10.32
CA ILE A 139 11.87 2.33 10.31
C ILE A 139 11.33 3.00 11.58
N LEU A 140 10.27 2.48 12.17
CA LEU A 140 9.60 3.06 13.35
C LEU A 140 9.71 2.16 14.58
N MET A 141 9.59 0.84 14.41
CA MET A 141 9.76 -0.11 15.49
C MET A 141 11.25 -0.39 15.74
N PRO A 142 11.64 -0.77 16.97
CA PRO A 142 13.00 -1.26 17.24
C PRO A 142 13.37 -2.45 16.35
N ASP A 143 14.65 -2.60 16.05
CA ASP A 143 15.14 -3.67 15.15
C ASP A 143 14.86 -5.07 15.69
N ASP A 144 14.81 -5.22 17.02
CA ASP A 144 14.53 -6.46 17.73
C ASP A 144 13.04 -6.70 18.05
N TYR A 145 12.15 -5.79 17.59
CA TYR A 145 10.71 -5.94 17.81
C TYR A 145 10.16 -7.17 17.10
N VAL A 146 9.39 -7.98 17.83
CA VAL A 146 8.80 -9.23 17.33
C VAL A 146 7.34 -9.02 16.95
N GLY A 147 7.01 -9.29 15.68
CA GLY A 147 5.65 -9.24 15.16
C GLY A 147 5.34 -7.96 14.38
N TRP A 148 4.04 -7.78 14.08
CA TRP A 148 3.51 -6.76 13.16
C TRP A 148 2.37 -6.02 13.85
N PRO A 149 2.63 -4.89 14.51
CA PRO A 149 1.72 -4.30 15.51
C PRO A 149 0.43 -3.72 14.94
N GLN A 150 0.32 -3.50 13.64
CA GLN A 150 -0.92 -3.03 13.02
C GLN A 150 -1.77 -4.14 12.38
N ARG A 151 -1.36 -5.39 12.48
CA ARG A 151 -2.25 -6.51 12.15
C ARG A 151 -3.36 -6.62 13.18
N ARG A 152 -4.58 -6.89 12.72
CA ARG A 152 -5.78 -6.96 13.59
C ARG A 152 -5.77 -8.12 14.58
N ASP A 153 -5.00 -9.16 14.30
CA ASP A 153 -4.77 -10.31 15.18
C ASP A 153 -3.55 -10.15 16.09
N PHE A 154 -2.84 -9.02 15.99
CA PHE A 154 -1.75 -8.73 16.91
C PHE A 154 -2.30 -8.50 18.34
N PRO A 155 -1.73 -9.15 19.39
CA PRO A 155 -2.22 -9.03 20.75
C PRO A 155 -2.22 -7.59 21.25
N VAL A 156 -3.34 -7.13 21.77
CA VAL A 156 -3.45 -5.81 22.42
C VAL A 156 -3.08 -5.95 23.88
N GLY A 157 -1.97 -5.37 24.28
CA GLY A 157 -1.45 -5.42 25.64
C GLY A 157 -0.37 -6.49 25.84
N GLY A 158 0.44 -6.32 26.85
CA GLY A 158 1.55 -7.23 27.18
C GLY A 158 2.94 -6.69 26.83
N GLU A 159 3.03 -5.53 26.19
CA GLU A 159 4.31 -4.85 26.06
C GLU A 159 4.69 -4.23 27.41
N PRO A 160 5.88 -4.54 27.95
CA PRO A 160 6.34 -3.87 29.15
C PRO A 160 6.55 -2.38 28.85
N VAL A 161 5.75 -1.53 29.50
CA VAL A 161 5.95 -0.06 29.43
C VAL A 161 7.20 0.26 30.24
N THR A 162 8.34 0.33 29.57
CA THR A 162 9.62 0.67 30.19
C THR A 162 9.72 2.20 30.30
N PHE A 163 9.44 2.72 31.49
CA PHE A 163 9.84 4.09 31.81
C PHE A 163 11.22 4.06 32.45
N THR A 164 12.11 4.96 32.06
CA THR A 164 13.50 5.07 32.55
C THR A 164 13.61 5.21 34.10
N TYR A 165 12.54 5.68 34.76
CA TYR A 165 12.47 5.77 36.22
C TYR A 165 11.87 4.53 36.90
N SER A 166 11.52 3.50 36.13
CA SER A 166 10.99 2.23 36.64
C SER A 166 12.01 1.09 36.57
N GLU A 167 13.21 1.36 36.05
CA GLU A 167 14.30 0.41 36.09
C GLU A 167 14.66 0.07 37.54
N GLY A 168 14.48 -1.19 37.96
CA GLY A 168 14.75 -1.67 39.29
C GLY A 168 13.55 -1.81 40.23
N ARG A 169 12.31 -1.66 39.77
CA ARG A 169 11.08 -1.87 40.56
C ARG A 169 10.45 -3.26 40.41
N TYR A 170 11.03 -4.12 39.57
CA TYR A 170 10.46 -5.44 39.22
C TYR A 170 11.45 -6.57 39.47
N ASP A 171 12.34 -6.43 40.51
CA ASP A 171 13.14 -7.53 41.06
C ASP A 171 12.38 -8.30 42.14
#